data_796ce38fac1a737d84e0fe9387f45589
#
_entry.id   796ce38fac1a737d84e0fe9387f45589
#
_cell.length_a   1.000
_cell.length_b   1.000
_cell.length_c   1.000
_cell.angle_alpha   90.00
_cell.angle_beta   90.00
_cell.angle_gamma   90.00
#
_symmetry.space_group_name_H-M   'P 1'
#
loop_
_entity.id
_entity.type
_entity.pdbx_description
1 polymer ?
#
loop_
_entity_poly.entity_id
_entity_poly.type
_entity_poly.pdbx_seq_one_letter_code
_entity_poly.pdbx_strand_id
1 'polypeptide(L)'
;MVQYAGAGLGIGWLFVQYLFQIGIFYLIFGVVLSSGQNESLGVEAHRITGPDFLNYLLGAMTLWLPLSEMLLRSGSILSENRGLIRRTPGAMDAMTWIPLSQAILHFTILSVPTWIIAYASGGLAWTFPLGFFIGLFFLVAMAPFCIYLQRVSVLLKDLSPILRLGTQILFWATPMVYVVHNEKILSLMSWNPLFCMVDLERHLLYGMPPMADASLFGLLWFLPASLLLGLLSRFRLKEVSADFL
;
A
#
# COMPACT_ATOMS: atom_id res chain seq x y z
N MET A 1 15.04 -6.73 5.87
CA MET A 1 16.29 -7.22 5.25
C MET A 1 16.58 -8.70 5.54
N VAL A 2 16.18 -9.22 6.68
CA VAL A 2 16.37 -10.64 7.03
C VAL A 2 15.69 -11.61 6.04
N GLN A 3 14.60 -11.19 5.43
CA GLN A 3 13.79 -12.00 4.49
C GLN A 3 14.57 -12.38 3.20
N TYR A 4 15.55 -11.58 2.81
CA TYR A 4 16.38 -11.79 1.61
C TYR A 4 17.85 -12.11 1.95
N ALA A 5 18.19 -12.16 3.24
CA ALA A 5 19.53 -12.53 3.70
C ALA A 5 19.73 -14.03 3.47
N GLY A 6 20.49 -14.40 2.44
CA GLY A 6 20.72 -15.79 2.02
C GLY A 6 20.18 -16.13 0.62
N ALA A 7 19.35 -15.28 0.02
CA ALA A 7 18.99 -15.43 -1.39
C ALA A 7 20.09 -14.84 -2.28
N GLY A 8 20.47 -15.55 -3.35
CA GLY A 8 21.60 -15.14 -4.23
C GLY A 8 21.46 -13.74 -4.85
N LEU A 9 20.24 -13.22 -5.00
CA LEU A 9 19.97 -11.87 -5.50
C LEU A 9 19.76 -10.83 -4.38
N GLY A 10 19.66 -11.25 -3.10
CA GLY A 10 19.47 -10.32 -1.98
C GLY A 10 18.31 -9.34 -2.22
N ILE A 11 18.59 -8.02 -2.08
CA ILE A 11 17.62 -6.93 -2.31
C ILE A 11 17.11 -6.91 -3.76
N GLY A 12 17.83 -7.46 -4.71
CA GLY A 12 17.40 -7.55 -6.11
C GLY A 12 16.06 -8.27 -6.30
N TRP A 13 15.69 -9.17 -5.40
CA TRP A 13 14.37 -9.83 -5.42
C TRP A 13 13.20 -8.87 -5.32
N LEU A 14 13.35 -7.72 -4.63
CA LEU A 14 12.32 -6.69 -4.58
C LEU A 14 11.99 -6.15 -5.96
N PHE A 15 13.03 -5.84 -6.75
CA PHE A 15 12.84 -5.37 -8.12
C PHE A 15 12.21 -6.43 -9.01
N VAL A 16 12.68 -7.68 -8.91
CA VAL A 16 12.14 -8.79 -9.69
C VAL A 16 10.65 -8.99 -9.39
N GLN A 17 10.26 -9.06 -8.12
CA GLN A 17 8.86 -9.22 -7.72
C GLN A 17 8.00 -8.05 -8.19
N TYR A 18 8.49 -6.83 -8.02
CA TYR A 18 7.78 -5.62 -8.42
C TYR A 18 7.55 -5.57 -9.93
N LEU A 19 8.60 -5.74 -10.72
CA LEU A 19 8.51 -5.71 -12.18
C LEU A 19 7.64 -6.86 -12.71
N PHE A 20 7.77 -8.05 -12.11
CA PHE A 20 6.97 -9.20 -12.49
C PHE A 20 5.47 -8.97 -12.22
N GLN A 21 5.13 -8.43 -11.05
CA GLN A 21 3.75 -8.13 -10.68
C GLN A 21 3.13 -7.06 -11.58
N ILE A 22 3.86 -5.98 -11.83
CA ILE A 22 3.44 -4.93 -12.77
C ILE A 22 3.30 -5.51 -14.18
N GLY A 23 4.28 -6.31 -14.63
CA GLY A 23 4.26 -6.94 -15.94
C GLY A 23 3.02 -7.82 -16.14
N ILE A 24 2.66 -8.64 -15.15
CA ILE A 24 1.45 -9.47 -15.20
C ILE A 24 0.19 -8.59 -15.29
N PHE A 25 0.04 -7.60 -14.44
CA PHE A 25 -1.13 -6.73 -14.46
C PHE A 25 -1.21 -5.92 -15.76
N TYR A 26 -0.09 -5.40 -16.25
CA TYR A 26 -0.03 -4.71 -17.52
C TYR A 26 -0.41 -5.63 -18.69
N LEU A 27 0.10 -6.86 -18.70
CA LEU A 27 -0.23 -7.82 -19.73
C LEU A 27 -1.72 -8.20 -19.71
N ILE A 28 -2.28 -8.50 -18.52
CA ILE A 28 -3.68 -8.91 -18.40
C ILE A 28 -4.62 -7.75 -18.70
N PHE A 29 -4.46 -6.63 -18.04
CA PHE A 29 -5.40 -5.50 -18.11
C PHE A 29 -5.08 -4.53 -19.25
N GLY A 30 -3.81 -4.27 -19.51
CA GLY A 30 -3.37 -3.33 -20.54
C GLY A 30 -3.30 -3.92 -21.95
N VAL A 31 -3.12 -5.23 -22.09
CA VAL A 31 -3.00 -5.88 -23.42
C VAL A 31 -4.17 -6.82 -23.68
N VAL A 32 -4.37 -7.86 -22.85
CA VAL A 32 -5.36 -8.91 -23.15
C VAL A 32 -6.79 -8.37 -23.04
N LEU A 33 -7.15 -7.73 -21.93
CA LEU A 33 -8.51 -7.20 -21.76
C LEU A 33 -8.79 -5.99 -22.66
N SER A 34 -7.79 -5.15 -22.96
CA SER A 34 -7.97 -4.03 -23.88
C SER A 34 -8.19 -4.47 -25.32
N SER A 35 -7.57 -5.58 -25.75
CA SER A 35 -7.73 -6.13 -27.12
C SER A 35 -9.04 -6.90 -27.34
N GLY A 36 -9.67 -7.41 -26.28
CA GLY A 36 -10.91 -8.18 -26.35
C GLY A 36 -12.20 -7.37 -26.32
N GLN A 37 -12.14 -6.06 -26.09
CA GLN A 37 -13.33 -5.19 -26.06
C GLN A 37 -13.64 -4.64 -27.46
N ASN A 38 -14.11 -5.50 -28.35
CA ASN A 38 -14.76 -5.07 -29.56
C ASN A 38 -16.06 -4.34 -29.24
N GLU A 39 -16.37 -3.33 -30.04
CA GLU A 39 -17.44 -2.31 -30.07
C GLU A 39 -18.87 -2.75 -29.64
N SER A 40 -19.08 -3.99 -29.24
CA SER A 40 -20.42 -4.57 -29.04
C SER A 40 -21.11 -4.25 -27.72
N LEU A 41 -20.45 -3.58 -26.76
CA LEU A 41 -21.04 -3.32 -25.44
C LEU A 41 -21.38 -1.84 -25.15
N GLY A 42 -21.27 -0.94 -26.14
CA GLY A 42 -21.75 0.43 -26.01
C GLY A 42 -21.21 1.25 -24.80
N VAL A 43 -20.18 0.74 -24.13
CA VAL A 43 -19.51 1.46 -23.06
C VAL A 43 -18.35 2.21 -23.68
N GLU A 44 -18.53 3.52 -23.89
CA GLU A 44 -17.42 4.46 -24.13
C GLU A 44 -16.53 4.49 -22.91
N ALA A 45 -15.82 3.40 -22.66
CA ALA A 45 -14.76 3.39 -21.68
C ALA A 45 -13.66 4.30 -22.25
N HIS A 46 -13.44 5.43 -21.62
CA HIS A 46 -12.23 6.23 -21.82
C HIS A 46 -11.07 5.29 -21.49
N ARG A 47 -10.53 4.66 -22.53
CA ARG A 47 -9.51 3.61 -22.39
C ARG A 47 -8.21 4.27 -22.01
N ILE A 48 -7.84 4.15 -20.75
CA ILE A 48 -6.44 4.32 -20.40
C ILE A 48 -5.73 3.09 -20.98
N THR A 49 -5.05 3.27 -22.11
CA THR A 49 -4.36 2.20 -22.85
C THR A 49 -2.88 2.52 -23.00
N GLY A 50 -2.05 1.51 -23.18
CA GLY A 50 -0.64 1.68 -23.46
C GLY A 50 0.13 2.35 -22.31
N PRO A 51 0.97 3.35 -22.58
CA PRO A 51 1.83 4.01 -21.59
C PRO A 51 1.03 4.65 -20.43
N ASP A 52 -0.16 5.18 -20.70
CA ASP A 52 -1.01 5.80 -19.68
C ASP A 52 -1.52 4.79 -18.68
N PHE A 53 -1.89 3.58 -19.12
CA PHE A 53 -2.25 2.49 -18.22
C PHE A 53 -1.06 2.00 -17.40
N LEU A 54 0.13 1.97 -17.97
CA LEU A 54 1.34 1.62 -17.24
C LEU A 54 1.61 2.63 -16.12
N ASN A 55 1.53 3.93 -16.40
CA ASN A 55 1.68 4.99 -15.42
C ASN A 55 0.59 4.93 -14.33
N TYR A 56 -0.66 4.65 -14.72
CA TYR A 56 -1.78 4.45 -13.81
C TYR A 56 -1.51 3.30 -12.83
N LEU A 57 -0.99 2.19 -13.32
CA LEU A 57 -0.66 1.00 -12.55
C LEU A 57 0.55 1.26 -11.63
N LEU A 58 1.61 1.89 -12.14
CA LEU A 58 2.80 2.23 -11.39
C LEU A 58 2.48 3.13 -10.18
N GLY A 59 1.64 4.17 -10.37
CA GLY A 59 1.24 5.07 -9.30
C GLY A 59 0.50 4.37 -8.15
N ALA A 60 -0.28 3.33 -8.45
CA ALA A 60 -0.92 2.54 -7.42
C ALA A 60 0.05 1.56 -6.74
N MET A 61 0.81 0.80 -7.55
CA MET A 61 1.62 -0.31 -7.05
C MET A 61 2.82 0.16 -6.23
N THR A 62 3.40 1.31 -6.55
CA THR A 62 4.53 1.88 -5.80
C THR A 62 4.17 2.14 -4.34
N LEU A 63 2.95 2.60 -4.07
CA LEU A 63 2.45 2.81 -2.72
C LEU A 63 1.85 1.53 -2.11
N TRP A 64 1.07 0.77 -2.89
CA TRP A 64 0.35 -0.39 -2.40
C TRP A 64 1.26 -1.51 -1.89
N LEU A 65 2.32 -1.85 -2.62
CA LEU A 65 3.18 -2.98 -2.26
C LEU A 65 3.84 -2.79 -0.89
N PRO A 66 4.52 -1.65 -0.60
CA PRO A 66 5.09 -1.42 0.73
C PRO A 66 4.02 -1.33 1.82
N LEU A 67 2.87 -0.73 1.52
CA LEU A 67 1.76 -0.60 2.46
C LEU A 67 1.16 -1.95 2.84
N SER A 68 0.89 -2.80 1.85
CA SER A 68 0.34 -4.14 2.09
C SER A 68 1.31 -5.02 2.88
N GLU A 69 2.61 -4.95 2.59
CA GLU A 69 3.64 -5.66 3.34
C GLU A 69 3.72 -5.15 4.79
N MET A 70 3.64 -3.84 5.00
CA MET A 70 3.59 -3.24 6.33
C MET A 70 2.40 -3.75 7.15
N LEU A 71 1.20 -3.84 6.55
CA LEU A 71 0.01 -4.39 7.18
C LEU A 71 0.19 -5.86 7.55
N LEU A 72 0.63 -6.68 6.60
CA LEU A 72 0.85 -8.11 6.81
C LEU A 72 1.92 -8.38 7.88
N ARG A 73 3.03 -7.66 7.82
CA ARG A 73 4.12 -7.79 8.78
C ARG A 73 3.69 -7.37 10.19
N SER A 74 2.81 -6.39 10.30
CA SER A 74 2.23 -5.98 11.59
C SER A 74 1.43 -7.08 12.27
N GLY A 75 0.84 -8.00 11.50
CA GLY A 75 0.10 -9.14 12.05
C GLY A 75 0.97 -10.24 12.66
N SER A 76 2.28 -10.28 12.39
CA SER A 76 3.13 -11.42 12.77
C SER A 76 4.40 -11.06 13.54
N ILE A 77 4.93 -9.84 13.40
CA ILE A 77 6.25 -9.44 13.89
C ILE A 77 6.49 -9.74 15.38
N LEU A 78 5.54 -9.42 16.24
CA LEU A 78 5.69 -9.63 17.69
C LEU A 78 5.59 -11.12 18.06
N SER A 79 4.66 -11.85 17.45
CA SER A 79 4.46 -13.26 17.72
C SER A 79 5.63 -14.14 17.25
N GLU A 80 6.25 -13.81 16.10
CA GLU A 80 7.43 -14.50 15.58
C GLU A 80 8.67 -14.30 16.44
N ASN A 81 8.77 -13.15 17.13
CA ASN A 81 9.96 -12.76 17.89
C ASN A 81 9.77 -12.84 19.42
N ARG A 82 8.79 -13.60 19.91
CA ARG A 82 8.50 -13.76 21.34
C ARG A 82 9.75 -14.10 22.17
N GLY A 83 10.58 -15.01 21.67
CA GLY A 83 11.78 -15.45 22.38
C GLY A 83 12.80 -14.33 22.59
N LEU A 84 12.93 -13.40 21.65
CA LEU A 84 13.79 -12.23 21.76
C LEU A 84 13.18 -11.17 22.68
N ILE A 85 11.88 -10.93 22.56
CA ILE A 85 11.16 -9.95 23.39
C ILE A 85 11.24 -10.29 24.87
N ARG A 86 11.10 -11.59 25.22
CA ARG A 86 11.22 -12.07 26.62
C ARG A 86 12.62 -11.92 27.22
N ARG A 87 13.66 -12.00 26.40
CA ARG A 87 15.06 -12.00 26.86
C ARG A 87 15.70 -10.61 26.86
N THR A 88 15.16 -9.67 26.07
CA THR A 88 15.79 -8.38 25.83
C THR A 88 14.85 -7.25 26.20
N PRO A 89 15.12 -6.49 27.28
CA PRO A 89 14.33 -5.31 27.64
C PRO A 89 14.29 -4.31 26.48
N GLY A 90 13.11 -3.77 26.17
CA GLY A 90 12.92 -2.80 25.09
C GLY A 90 12.82 -3.39 23.67
N ALA A 91 13.04 -4.69 23.47
CA ALA A 91 12.95 -5.35 22.17
C ALA A 91 11.55 -5.17 21.54
N MET A 92 10.49 -5.22 22.33
CA MET A 92 9.12 -5.03 21.86
C MET A 92 8.92 -3.64 21.22
N ASP A 93 9.43 -2.59 21.85
CA ASP A 93 9.33 -1.22 21.32
C ASP A 93 10.18 -1.04 20.05
N ALA A 94 11.37 -1.61 20.02
CA ALA A 94 12.21 -1.58 18.83
C ALA A 94 11.56 -2.31 17.65
N MET A 95 10.98 -3.50 17.88
CA MET A 95 10.32 -4.29 16.84
C MET A 95 9.05 -3.65 16.29
N THR A 96 8.39 -2.82 17.09
CA THR A 96 7.19 -2.08 16.68
C THR A 96 7.44 -1.20 15.46
N TRP A 97 8.65 -0.68 15.29
CA TRP A 97 9.01 0.22 14.17
C TRP A 97 9.53 -0.49 12.92
N ILE A 98 9.79 -1.80 13.00
CA ILE A 98 10.34 -2.57 11.87
C ILE A 98 9.42 -2.56 10.64
N PRO A 99 8.09 -2.79 10.74
CA PRO A 99 7.23 -2.77 9.57
C PRO A 99 7.22 -1.42 8.85
N LEU A 100 7.21 -0.30 9.59
CA LEU A 100 7.29 1.04 9.02
C LEU A 100 8.63 1.29 8.33
N SER A 101 9.75 0.96 8.98
CA SER A 101 11.09 1.18 8.40
C SER A 101 11.30 0.34 7.14
N GLN A 102 10.77 -0.89 7.10
CA GLN A 102 10.78 -1.72 5.90
C GLN A 102 9.93 -1.11 4.79
N ALA A 103 8.71 -0.64 5.11
CA ALA A 103 7.83 -0.01 4.12
C ALA A 103 8.44 1.25 3.51
N ILE A 104 9.04 2.13 4.33
CA ILE A 104 9.74 3.33 3.85
C ILE A 104 10.90 2.96 2.92
N LEU A 105 11.70 1.97 3.31
CA LEU A 105 12.81 1.49 2.49
C LEU A 105 12.33 0.92 1.15
N HIS A 106 11.30 0.06 1.17
CA HIS A 106 10.73 -0.54 -0.04
C HIS A 106 10.10 0.52 -0.95
N PHE A 107 9.34 1.45 -0.40
CA PHE A 107 8.76 2.56 -1.15
C PHE A 107 9.86 3.40 -1.85
N THR A 108 10.90 3.78 -1.11
CA THR A 108 12.03 4.56 -1.66
C THR A 108 12.75 3.81 -2.78
N ILE A 109 13.01 2.51 -2.59
CA ILE A 109 13.68 1.68 -3.59
C ILE A 109 12.80 1.51 -4.83
N LEU A 110 11.49 1.28 -4.67
CA LEU A 110 10.56 1.06 -5.78
C LEU A 110 10.20 2.35 -6.52
N SER A 111 10.30 3.51 -5.87
CA SER A 111 10.08 4.81 -6.53
C SER A 111 11.09 5.07 -7.65
N VAL A 112 12.33 4.60 -7.52
CA VAL A 112 13.37 4.82 -8.53
C VAL A 112 13.00 4.22 -9.90
N PRO A 113 12.74 2.90 -10.05
CA PRO A 113 12.33 2.35 -11.33
C PRO A 113 11.00 2.93 -11.83
N THR A 114 10.07 3.25 -10.93
CA THR A 114 8.81 3.90 -11.27
C THR A 114 9.05 5.25 -11.98
N TRP A 115 9.93 6.10 -11.44
CA TRP A 115 10.25 7.38 -12.06
C TRP A 115 10.98 7.23 -13.39
N ILE A 116 11.90 6.27 -13.50
CA ILE A 116 12.61 5.99 -14.76
C ILE A 116 11.62 5.58 -15.84
N ILE A 117 10.70 4.67 -15.55
CA ILE A 117 9.68 4.19 -16.49
C ILE A 117 8.72 5.34 -16.85
N ALA A 118 8.26 6.10 -15.87
CA ALA A 118 7.37 7.24 -16.07
C ALA A 118 8.01 8.34 -16.92
N TYR A 119 9.28 8.63 -16.69
CA TYR A 119 10.04 9.58 -17.51
C TYR A 119 10.18 9.08 -18.95
N ALA A 120 10.55 7.82 -19.13
CA ALA A 120 10.71 7.21 -20.46
C ALA A 120 9.40 7.16 -21.26
N SER A 121 8.25 7.01 -20.57
CA SER A 121 6.91 7.05 -21.20
C SER A 121 6.35 8.47 -21.38
N GLY A 122 7.08 9.50 -20.94
CA GLY A 122 6.63 10.89 -21.00
C GLY A 122 5.51 11.27 -20.02
N GLY A 123 5.22 10.40 -19.05
CA GLY A 123 4.11 10.55 -18.09
C GLY A 123 4.49 11.19 -16.76
N LEU A 124 5.78 11.48 -16.50
CA LEU A 124 6.20 12.00 -15.21
C LEU A 124 5.82 13.50 -15.07
N ALA A 125 5.01 13.81 -14.06
CA ALA A 125 4.61 15.20 -13.75
C ALA A 125 5.76 15.96 -13.05
N TRP A 126 5.78 17.28 -13.20
CA TRP A 126 6.75 18.12 -12.46
C TRP A 126 6.54 18.09 -10.94
N THR A 127 5.36 17.69 -10.48
CA THR A 127 4.97 17.52 -9.08
C THR A 127 5.46 16.22 -8.45
N PHE A 128 6.17 15.35 -9.19
CA PHE A 128 6.59 14.05 -8.69
C PHE A 128 7.40 14.08 -7.38
N PRO A 129 8.23 15.10 -7.07
CA PRO A 129 8.91 15.12 -5.78
C PRO A 129 7.93 15.29 -4.61
N LEU A 130 6.86 16.08 -4.82
CA LEU A 130 5.80 16.23 -3.82
C LEU A 130 5.04 14.93 -3.63
N GLY A 131 4.73 14.20 -4.72
CA GLY A 131 4.14 12.86 -4.66
C GLY A 131 4.97 11.91 -3.80
N PHE A 132 6.28 11.87 -4.00
CA PHE A 132 7.17 11.05 -3.17
C PHE A 132 7.07 11.35 -1.67
N PHE A 133 7.12 12.63 -1.28
CA PHE A 133 6.99 13.00 0.13
C PHE A 133 5.61 12.71 0.71
N ILE A 134 4.56 12.84 -0.11
CA ILE A 134 3.19 12.48 0.30
C ILE A 134 3.03 10.96 0.44
N GLY A 135 3.60 10.17 -0.44
CA GLY A 135 3.65 8.71 -0.28
C GLY A 135 4.35 8.28 1.01
N LEU A 136 5.49 8.89 1.34
CA LEU A 136 6.15 8.69 2.64
C LEU A 136 5.26 9.11 3.82
N PHE A 137 4.59 10.26 3.70
CA PHE A 137 3.64 10.73 4.72
C PHE A 137 2.51 9.71 4.93
N PHE A 138 1.96 9.11 3.88
CA PHE A 138 0.92 8.09 4.00
C PHE A 138 1.39 6.84 4.74
N LEU A 139 2.61 6.37 4.48
CA LEU A 139 3.19 5.25 5.23
C LEU A 139 3.34 5.58 6.71
N VAL A 140 3.80 6.78 7.03
CA VAL A 140 3.93 7.25 8.43
C VAL A 140 2.54 7.39 9.08
N ALA A 141 1.55 7.90 8.36
CA ALA A 141 0.18 8.07 8.84
C ALA A 141 -0.53 6.73 9.13
N MET A 142 -0.13 5.66 8.42
CA MET A 142 -0.59 4.28 8.68
C MET A 142 0.10 3.62 9.89
N ALA A 143 1.25 4.12 10.33
CA ALA A 143 2.03 3.49 11.39
C ALA A 143 1.27 3.32 12.71
N PRO A 144 0.50 4.31 13.22
CA PRO A 144 -0.25 4.15 14.47
C PRO A 144 -1.29 3.01 14.38
N PHE A 145 -1.97 2.87 13.24
CA PHE A 145 -2.88 1.75 12.99
C PHE A 145 -2.14 0.40 12.96
N CYS A 146 -0.99 0.34 12.30
CA CYS A 146 -0.15 -0.86 12.28
C CYS A 146 0.37 -1.23 13.68
N ILE A 147 0.73 -0.26 14.50
CA ILE A 147 1.12 -0.49 15.90
C ILE A 147 -0.04 -1.09 16.70
N TYR A 148 -1.25 -0.60 16.51
CA TYR A 148 -2.44 -1.20 17.10
C TYR A 148 -2.63 -2.66 16.65
N LEU A 149 -2.54 -2.95 15.36
CA LEU A 149 -2.63 -4.32 14.82
C LEU A 149 -1.58 -5.26 15.42
N GLN A 150 -0.34 -4.79 15.60
CA GLN A 150 0.73 -5.57 16.22
C GLN A 150 0.37 -6.01 17.65
N ARG A 151 -0.20 -5.11 18.45
CA ARG A 151 -0.61 -5.44 19.82
C ARG A 151 -1.80 -6.41 19.83
N VAL A 152 -2.78 -6.18 18.96
CA VAL A 152 -3.93 -7.06 18.81
C VAL A 152 -3.51 -8.46 18.32
N SER A 153 -2.49 -8.56 17.46
CA SER A 153 -2.00 -9.85 16.93
C SER A 153 -1.43 -10.77 18.02
N VAL A 154 -0.96 -10.22 19.12
CA VAL A 154 -0.50 -11.01 20.27
C VAL A 154 -1.68 -11.66 20.99
N LEU A 155 -2.81 -10.97 21.06
CA LEU A 155 -4.03 -11.43 21.72
C LEU A 155 -4.87 -12.33 20.80
N LEU A 156 -4.91 -12.02 19.50
CA LEU A 156 -5.69 -12.73 18.49
C LEU A 156 -4.74 -13.47 17.52
N LYS A 157 -4.58 -14.76 17.71
CA LYS A 157 -3.69 -15.60 16.87
C LYS A 157 -4.13 -15.66 15.40
N ASP A 158 -5.43 -15.46 15.14
CA ASP A 158 -6.00 -15.53 13.79
C ASP A 158 -5.94 -14.18 13.04
N LEU A 159 -5.34 -13.15 13.65
CA LEU A 159 -5.24 -11.84 12.99
C LEU A 159 -4.38 -11.87 11.71
N SER A 160 -3.30 -12.66 11.68
CA SER A 160 -2.44 -12.76 10.49
C SER A 160 -3.17 -13.31 9.25
N PRO A 161 -3.94 -14.43 9.33
CA PRO A 161 -4.81 -14.86 8.23
C PRO A 161 -5.87 -13.83 7.85
N ILE A 162 -6.51 -13.18 8.83
CA ILE A 162 -7.51 -12.13 8.60
C ILE A 162 -6.89 -10.96 7.84
N LEU A 163 -5.71 -10.50 8.22
CA LEU A 163 -5.02 -9.41 7.51
C LEU A 163 -4.65 -9.80 6.07
N ARG A 164 -4.28 -11.06 5.82
CA ARG A 164 -3.99 -11.55 4.48
C ARG A 164 -5.23 -11.49 3.58
N LEU A 165 -6.37 -11.96 4.06
CA LEU A 165 -7.64 -11.83 3.34
C LEU A 165 -8.07 -10.37 3.21
N GLY A 166 -7.93 -9.59 4.28
CA GLY A 166 -8.27 -8.17 4.31
C GLY A 166 -7.48 -7.37 3.29
N THR A 167 -6.17 -7.57 3.18
CA THR A 167 -5.33 -6.89 2.17
C THR A 167 -5.74 -7.28 0.75
N GLN A 168 -6.10 -8.53 0.51
CA GLN A 168 -6.59 -8.97 -0.79
C GLN A 168 -7.94 -8.31 -1.14
N ILE A 169 -8.87 -8.24 -0.19
CA ILE A 169 -10.14 -7.53 -0.38
C ILE A 169 -9.90 -6.04 -0.62
N LEU A 170 -9.04 -5.40 0.15
CA LEU A 170 -8.70 -3.98 0.01
C LEU A 170 -8.08 -3.67 -1.37
N PHE A 171 -7.24 -4.56 -1.89
CA PHE A 171 -6.68 -4.42 -3.24
C PHE A 171 -7.77 -4.34 -4.31
N TRP A 172 -8.74 -5.25 -4.26
CA TRP A 172 -9.84 -5.27 -5.22
C TRP A 172 -10.93 -4.22 -4.94
N ALA A 173 -11.12 -3.83 -3.70
CA ALA A 173 -12.03 -2.76 -3.31
C ALA A 173 -11.47 -1.35 -3.61
N THR A 174 -10.19 -1.25 -3.99
CA THR A 174 -9.54 -0.01 -4.41
C THR A 174 -9.20 -0.13 -5.89
N PRO A 175 -9.46 0.87 -6.75
CA PRO A 175 -9.20 0.78 -8.18
C PRO A 175 -7.69 0.84 -8.48
N MET A 176 -6.98 -0.25 -8.14
CA MET A 176 -5.54 -0.40 -8.38
C MET A 176 -5.22 -0.68 -9.85
N VAL A 177 -6.02 -1.55 -10.48
CA VAL A 177 -5.78 -2.08 -11.83
C VAL A 177 -6.92 -1.82 -12.80
N TYR A 178 -7.99 -1.16 -12.37
CA TYR A 178 -9.16 -0.83 -13.17
C TYR A 178 -9.61 0.62 -12.93
N VAL A 179 -10.36 1.18 -13.86
CA VAL A 179 -10.89 2.55 -13.77
C VAL A 179 -12.39 2.50 -13.51
N VAL A 180 -12.87 3.35 -12.61
CA VAL A 180 -14.29 3.46 -12.26
C VAL A 180 -14.84 4.74 -12.85
N HIS A 181 -15.93 4.65 -13.62
CA HIS A 181 -16.61 5.79 -14.23
C HIS A 181 -17.97 6.11 -13.59
N ASN A 182 -18.48 5.17 -12.78
CA ASN A 182 -19.79 5.33 -12.14
C ASN A 182 -19.67 6.25 -10.91
N GLU A 183 -20.31 7.42 -10.95
CA GLU A 183 -20.26 8.43 -9.88
C GLU A 183 -20.73 7.91 -8.52
N LYS A 184 -21.74 7.03 -8.50
CA LYS A 184 -22.21 6.42 -7.23
C LYS A 184 -21.16 5.51 -6.60
N ILE A 185 -20.43 4.75 -7.43
CA ILE A 185 -19.35 3.88 -6.96
C ILE A 185 -18.17 4.74 -6.51
N LEU A 186 -17.82 5.78 -7.26
CA LEU A 186 -16.76 6.74 -6.88
C LEU A 186 -17.07 7.44 -5.55
N SER A 187 -18.31 7.87 -5.34
CA SER A 187 -18.76 8.45 -4.07
C SER A 187 -18.63 7.46 -2.90
N LEU A 188 -18.92 6.18 -3.11
CA LEU A 188 -18.67 5.15 -2.09
C LEU A 188 -17.17 4.91 -1.85
N MET A 189 -16.39 4.86 -2.91
CA MET A 189 -14.93 4.65 -2.84
C MET A 189 -14.20 5.82 -2.18
N SER A 190 -14.72 7.06 -2.27
CA SER A 190 -14.12 8.22 -1.61
C SER A 190 -14.07 8.12 -0.08
N TRP A 191 -14.85 7.21 0.52
CA TRP A 191 -14.75 6.87 1.94
C TRP A 191 -13.60 5.90 2.26
N ASN A 192 -13.05 5.22 1.24
CA ASN A 192 -11.92 4.33 1.42
C ASN A 192 -10.61 5.15 1.49
N PRO A 193 -9.89 5.14 2.62
CA PRO A 193 -8.66 5.92 2.76
C PRO A 193 -7.57 5.50 1.76
N LEU A 194 -7.51 4.22 1.39
CA LEU A 194 -6.55 3.73 0.41
C LEU A 194 -6.83 4.25 -1.00
N PHE A 195 -8.11 4.36 -1.37
CA PHE A 195 -8.50 4.99 -2.62
C PHE A 195 -8.00 6.43 -2.68
N CYS A 196 -8.25 7.20 -1.62
CA CYS A 196 -7.79 8.59 -1.54
C CYS A 196 -6.26 8.72 -1.63
N MET A 197 -5.52 7.82 -0.96
CA MET A 197 -4.06 7.80 -0.99
C MET A 197 -3.53 7.52 -2.40
N VAL A 198 -4.06 6.51 -3.06
CA VAL A 198 -3.63 6.09 -4.40
C VAL A 198 -4.01 7.13 -5.46
N ASP A 199 -5.21 7.70 -5.38
CA ASP A 199 -5.70 8.71 -6.32
C ASP A 199 -4.84 9.98 -6.24
N LEU A 200 -4.54 10.45 -5.01
CA LEU A 200 -3.65 11.58 -4.80
C LEU A 200 -2.21 11.31 -5.27
N GLU A 201 -1.70 10.10 -5.04
CA GLU A 201 -0.37 9.69 -5.50
C GLU A 201 -0.27 9.73 -7.02
N ARG A 202 -1.29 9.20 -7.74
CA ARG A 202 -1.38 9.27 -9.20
C ARG A 202 -1.44 10.69 -9.71
N HIS A 203 -2.24 11.55 -9.08
CA HIS A 203 -2.34 12.95 -9.44
C HIS A 203 -0.98 13.66 -9.34
N LEU A 204 -0.25 13.44 -8.27
CA LEU A 204 1.02 14.10 -8.02
C LEU A 204 2.19 13.54 -8.84
N LEU A 205 2.23 12.22 -9.05
CA LEU A 205 3.32 11.59 -9.81
C LEU A 205 3.16 11.77 -11.32
N TYR A 206 1.93 11.70 -11.82
CA TYR A 206 1.66 11.62 -13.26
C TYR A 206 0.77 12.74 -13.79
N GLY A 207 0.31 13.68 -12.95
CA GLY A 207 -0.62 14.73 -13.35
C GLY A 207 -1.99 14.22 -13.77
N MET A 208 -2.34 12.98 -13.45
CA MET A 208 -3.65 12.41 -13.78
C MET A 208 -4.75 13.18 -13.05
N PRO A 209 -5.89 13.47 -13.68
CA PRO A 209 -7.00 14.08 -12.99
C PRO A 209 -7.50 13.16 -11.87
N PRO A 210 -7.84 13.70 -10.69
CA PRO A 210 -8.39 12.89 -9.61
C PRO A 210 -9.70 12.25 -10.06
N MET A 211 -9.92 10.99 -9.66
CA MET A 211 -11.12 10.25 -10.05
C MET A 211 -12.39 10.77 -9.37
N ALA A 212 -12.26 11.32 -8.16
CA ALA A 212 -13.38 11.85 -7.40
C ALA A 212 -13.04 13.24 -6.88
N ASP A 213 -13.97 14.20 -7.04
CA ASP A 213 -13.82 15.58 -6.55
C ASP A 213 -13.65 15.65 -5.03
N ALA A 214 -14.08 14.61 -4.31
CA ALA A 214 -14.04 14.51 -2.86
C ALA A 214 -13.05 13.44 -2.36
N SER A 215 -11.94 13.23 -3.08
CA SER A 215 -10.96 12.17 -2.80
C SER A 215 -10.31 12.23 -1.40
N LEU A 216 -10.53 13.30 -0.63
CA LEU A 216 -9.94 13.46 0.70
C LEU A 216 -10.81 12.95 1.86
N PHE A 217 -12.08 12.60 1.63
CA PHE A 217 -12.99 12.16 2.71
C PHE A 217 -12.45 10.96 3.49
N GLY A 218 -11.94 9.95 2.80
CA GLY A 218 -11.36 8.78 3.42
C GLY A 218 -10.19 9.12 4.34
N LEU A 219 -9.37 10.11 3.99
CA LEU A 219 -8.25 10.55 4.81
C LEU A 219 -8.69 11.34 6.04
N LEU A 220 -9.73 12.18 5.92
CA LEU A 220 -10.23 13.03 7.00
C LEU A 220 -10.69 12.23 8.23
N TRP A 221 -11.31 11.08 8.04
CA TRP A 221 -11.70 10.22 9.16
C TRP A 221 -10.61 9.22 9.55
N PHE A 222 -9.85 8.73 8.56
CA PHE A 222 -8.86 7.69 8.81
C PHE A 222 -7.66 8.19 9.62
N LEU A 223 -7.12 9.39 9.32
CA LEU A 223 -5.97 9.94 10.03
C LEU A 223 -6.22 10.08 11.54
N PRO A 224 -7.29 10.73 12.01
CA PRO A 224 -7.58 10.80 13.44
C PRO A 224 -7.91 9.41 14.04
N ALA A 225 -8.58 8.53 13.29
CA ALA A 225 -8.85 7.17 13.76
C ALA A 225 -7.55 6.36 13.94
N SER A 226 -6.63 6.43 12.99
CA SER A 226 -5.31 5.79 13.08
C SER A 226 -4.53 6.27 14.30
N LEU A 227 -4.47 7.59 14.51
CA LEU A 227 -3.81 8.18 15.69
C LEU A 227 -4.47 7.73 17.00
N LEU A 228 -5.80 7.74 17.07
CA LEU A 228 -6.54 7.29 18.25
C LEU A 228 -6.24 5.82 18.58
N LEU A 229 -6.26 4.94 17.58
CA LEU A 229 -5.93 3.52 17.75
C LEU A 229 -4.47 3.33 18.20
N GLY A 230 -3.54 4.12 17.66
CA GLY A 230 -2.15 4.12 18.09
C GLY A 230 -1.98 4.53 19.55
N LEU A 231 -2.71 5.57 19.99
CA LEU A 231 -2.72 6.02 21.39
C LEU A 231 -3.34 4.95 22.31
N LEU A 232 -4.49 4.39 21.93
CA LEU A 232 -5.11 3.27 22.68
C LEU A 232 -4.16 2.09 22.82
N SER A 233 -3.45 1.76 21.74
CA SER A 233 -2.44 0.73 21.74
C SER A 233 -1.32 1.01 22.76
N ARG A 234 -0.86 2.25 22.83
CA ARG A 234 0.22 2.65 23.75
C ARG A 234 -0.22 2.59 25.22
N PHE A 235 -1.43 3.07 25.53
CA PHE A 235 -1.89 3.24 26.91
C PHE A 235 -2.60 2.01 27.50
N ARG A 236 -3.28 1.22 26.65
CA ARG A 236 -4.12 0.10 27.11
C ARG A 236 -3.59 -1.27 26.73
N LEU A 237 -3.04 -1.42 25.53
CA LEU A 237 -2.66 -2.73 25.03
C LEU A 237 -1.17 -3.08 25.24
N LYS A 238 -0.32 -2.10 25.57
CA LYS A 238 1.12 -2.35 25.73
C LYS A 238 1.39 -3.33 26.87
N GLU A 239 0.85 -3.07 28.05
CA GLU A 239 1.01 -3.92 29.24
C GLU A 239 0.38 -5.28 29.02
N VAL A 240 -0.89 -5.29 28.60
CA VAL A 240 -1.62 -6.55 28.34
C VAL A 240 -0.89 -7.41 27.31
N SER A 241 -0.44 -6.85 26.19
CA SER A 241 0.27 -7.62 25.17
C SER A 241 1.65 -8.13 25.64
N ALA A 242 2.31 -7.43 26.55
CA ALA A 242 3.57 -7.89 27.13
C ALA A 242 3.40 -9.12 28.02
N ASP A 243 2.29 -9.24 28.74
CA ASP A 243 1.97 -10.39 29.59
C ASP A 243 1.69 -11.66 28.80
N PHE A 244 1.21 -11.53 27.56
CA PHE A 244 0.90 -12.65 26.65
C PHE A 244 2.08 -13.06 25.74
N LEU A 245 3.16 -12.32 25.72
CA LEU A 245 4.37 -12.64 24.95
C LEU A 245 5.33 -13.51 25.77
#